data_68eeff5e059d987a509696034fc88acb
#
_entry.id   68eeff5e059d987a509696034fc88acb
#
_cell.length_a   1.000
_cell.length_b   1.000
_cell.length_c   1.000
_cell.angle_alpha   90.00
_cell.angle_beta   90.00
_cell.angle_gamma   90.00
#
_symmetry.space_group_name_H-M   'P 1'
#
loop_
_entity.id
_entity.type
_entity.pdbx_description
1 polymer ?
#
loop_
_entity_poly.entity_id
_entity_poly.type
_entity_poly.pdbx_seq_one_letter_code
_entity_poly.pdbx_strand_id
1 'polypeptide(L)'
;MDRVTGVRDVEQKLQSGSGAARTMPVVTAVVEPRPSTSAGAGRAAPGVDAFAALRAHEYGRLDRTGEVYLDYTGAGLYAESQVREHLAMLRHRVLGNPHSENPTSRAATQLADRARAAVLSFVRASPDEYTVVFTANASGAAKLVGEAFPFTDRGRLVLTADNHNSVNGVREFARARGAAVDYVPLRPGDLRHDPSAVLAALEGAPAGARHLFAFPAQSNYSGVRHPLGWIEAARARGFDVLLDAAAFIPTNRLDLSRWKPDFVVVSWYKALGYPTGIGSLIARHEALARLERPWFAGGTIGIASVAEPRHTLASGPSGFEDGTIDFLGLPAIEIGLRHLEAVGVEAIHDHAQGLTRRLLAGLASLRHSNGAPRVRLYGPPDDTDRGGTVAFNLLDAGGSIEDFHAVENHTAAHRISLRTGCFCNPGASEAARGITAEEMRALFAVARERQPTRRDLGPIFGGKALGAVRASLGMASNAADVDRLIEAIAAFPEGAAS
;
A
#
# COMPACT_ATOMS: atom_id res chain seq x y z
N MET A 1 -11.34 -17.20 63.21
CA MET A 1 -10.19 -17.71 63.94
C MET A 1 -9.35 -18.51 63.00
N ASP A 2 -8.13 -17.99 62.82
CA ASP A 2 -6.85 -18.60 62.40
C ASP A 2 -6.70 -18.97 60.91
N ARG A 3 -5.71 -18.58 60.18
CA ARG A 3 -4.54 -17.67 60.27
C ARG A 3 -4.06 -17.46 58.84
N VAL A 4 -3.91 -16.22 58.40
CA VAL A 4 -3.11 -15.87 57.21
C VAL A 4 -1.70 -15.53 57.71
N THR A 5 -0.73 -16.40 57.47
CA THR A 5 0.70 -16.08 57.58
C THR A 5 1.41 -16.72 56.38
N GLY A 6 2.01 -15.92 55.49
CA GLY A 6 2.80 -16.44 54.36
C GLY A 6 3.13 -15.44 53.27
N VAL A 7 3.37 -14.17 53.60
CA VAL A 7 3.79 -13.15 52.58
C VAL A 7 4.95 -12.29 53.13
N ARG A 8 5.89 -12.86 53.86
CA ARG A 8 7.07 -12.09 54.33
C ARG A 8 8.45 -12.70 54.03
N ASP A 9 8.54 -13.78 53.26
CA ASP A 9 9.83 -14.45 53.02
C ASP A 9 10.41 -14.35 51.60
N VAL A 10 9.94 -13.48 50.74
CA VAL A 10 10.49 -13.31 49.38
C VAL A 10 11.41 -12.10 49.22
N GLU A 11 11.37 -11.13 50.12
CA GLU A 11 12.21 -9.92 50.02
C GLU A 11 13.59 -9.99 50.65
N GLN A 12 13.96 -11.08 51.32
CA GLN A 12 15.26 -11.17 52.06
C GLN A 12 16.31 -12.07 51.40
N LYS A 13 16.09 -12.63 50.21
CA LYS A 13 17.06 -13.49 49.52
C LYS A 13 17.81 -12.86 48.35
N LEU A 14 17.68 -11.56 48.12
CA LEU A 14 18.34 -10.86 47.00
C LEU A 14 19.55 -9.99 47.40
N GLN A 15 20.04 -10.10 48.62
CA GLN A 15 21.17 -9.27 49.08
C GLN A 15 22.36 -10.03 49.71
N SER A 16 22.64 -11.27 49.36
CA SER A 16 23.93 -11.85 49.71
C SER A 16 24.29 -13.02 48.80
N GLY A 17 25.17 -12.79 47.84
CA GLY A 17 25.72 -13.85 46.98
C GLY A 17 26.81 -13.35 46.06
N SER A 18 27.95 -12.90 46.63
CA SER A 18 29.19 -12.79 45.87
C SER A 18 29.71 -14.20 45.56
N GLY A 19 29.60 -14.61 44.30
CA GLY A 19 30.12 -15.90 43.83
C GLY A 19 30.77 -15.74 42.45
N ALA A 20 32.06 -15.99 42.39
CA ALA A 20 32.96 -15.81 41.28
C ALA A 20 32.42 -16.39 39.92
N ALA A 21 32.40 -15.55 38.92
CA ALA A 21 32.15 -15.93 37.53
C ALA A 21 33.31 -16.77 36.97
N ARG A 22 33.07 -18.04 36.68
CA ARG A 22 33.93 -18.85 35.79
C ARG A 22 33.68 -18.42 34.34
N THR A 23 34.63 -17.72 33.78
CA THR A 23 34.73 -17.44 32.35
C THR A 23 34.97 -18.73 31.55
N MET A 24 34.02 -19.10 30.74
CA MET A 24 34.26 -20.06 29.65
C MET A 24 34.82 -19.31 28.43
N PRO A 25 35.77 -19.88 27.67
CA PRO A 25 36.37 -19.17 26.52
C PRO A 25 35.38 -19.01 25.40
N VAL A 26 35.22 -17.76 24.95
CA VAL A 26 34.53 -17.41 23.69
C VAL A 26 35.43 -17.84 22.54
N VAL A 27 35.01 -18.82 21.78
CA VAL A 27 35.63 -19.13 20.49
C VAL A 27 35.22 -18.05 19.52
N THR A 28 36.01 -17.03 19.36
CA THR A 28 35.92 -16.03 18.30
C THR A 28 36.38 -16.67 16.99
N ALA A 29 35.42 -17.02 16.14
CA ALA A 29 35.75 -17.27 14.72
C ALA A 29 36.15 -15.92 14.11
N VAL A 30 37.42 -15.75 13.84
CA VAL A 30 37.96 -14.62 13.08
C VAL A 30 37.47 -14.78 11.64
N VAL A 31 36.49 -13.98 11.25
CA VAL A 31 36.14 -13.77 9.86
C VAL A 31 37.10 -12.71 9.33
N GLU A 32 38.05 -13.10 8.49
CA GLU A 32 38.93 -12.16 7.79
C GLU A 32 38.07 -11.18 6.95
N PRO A 33 38.35 -9.87 6.98
CA PRO A 33 37.67 -8.91 6.14
C PRO A 33 38.09 -9.10 4.69
N ARG A 34 37.13 -9.36 3.81
CA ARG A 34 37.36 -9.27 2.37
C ARG A 34 37.74 -7.83 2.02
N PRO A 35 38.69 -7.60 1.10
CA PRO A 35 39.13 -6.28 0.73
C PRO A 35 37.97 -5.46 0.16
N SER A 36 37.81 -4.23 0.66
CA SER A 36 36.90 -3.22 0.15
C SER A 36 37.27 -2.89 -1.29
N THR A 37 36.48 -3.33 -2.26
CA THR A 37 36.52 -2.77 -3.60
C THR A 37 35.83 -1.41 -3.60
N SER A 38 36.58 -0.44 -4.05
CA SER A 38 36.30 0.98 -4.19
C SER A 38 34.87 1.31 -4.63
N ALA A 39 34.36 2.36 -4.01
CA ALA A 39 33.17 3.10 -4.38
C ALA A 39 33.22 3.61 -5.82
N GLY A 40 32.04 3.60 -6.49
CA GLY A 40 31.76 4.53 -7.57
C GLY A 40 31.93 4.00 -9.00
N ALA A 41 31.20 2.97 -9.36
CA ALA A 41 30.73 2.83 -10.73
C ALA A 41 29.22 2.77 -10.69
N GLY A 42 28.53 3.79 -11.22
CA GLY A 42 27.10 3.77 -11.42
C GLY A 42 26.73 2.50 -12.19
N ARG A 43 25.99 1.60 -11.53
CA ARG A 43 25.45 0.42 -12.20
C ARG A 43 24.56 0.94 -13.33
N ALA A 44 24.94 0.67 -14.59
CA ALA A 44 24.06 0.92 -15.73
C ALA A 44 22.72 0.20 -15.46
N ALA A 45 21.61 0.89 -15.75
CA ALA A 45 20.29 0.27 -15.67
C ALA A 45 20.27 -1.05 -16.46
N PRO A 46 19.71 -2.15 -15.91
CA PRO A 46 19.63 -3.41 -16.62
C PRO A 46 18.85 -3.20 -17.93
N GLY A 47 19.45 -3.59 -19.06
CA GLY A 47 18.84 -3.50 -20.37
C GLY A 47 17.63 -4.44 -20.50
N VAL A 48 16.90 -4.34 -21.62
CA VAL A 48 15.72 -5.16 -21.95
C VAL A 48 15.99 -6.66 -21.75
N ASP A 49 17.19 -7.12 -22.03
CA ASP A 49 17.62 -8.50 -21.85
C ASP A 49 17.64 -8.96 -20.38
N ALA A 50 17.87 -8.04 -19.43
CA ALA A 50 17.92 -8.39 -18.02
C ALA A 50 16.51 -8.67 -17.45
N PHE A 51 15.47 -7.94 -17.87
CA PHE A 51 14.09 -8.21 -17.47
C PHE A 51 13.53 -9.47 -18.15
N ALA A 52 13.95 -9.78 -19.38
CA ALA A 52 13.62 -11.04 -20.04
C ALA A 52 14.23 -12.24 -19.27
N ALA A 53 15.49 -12.15 -18.86
CA ALA A 53 16.13 -13.17 -18.03
C ALA A 53 15.46 -13.28 -16.65
N LEU A 54 15.13 -12.16 -15.99
CA LEU A 54 14.40 -12.13 -14.73
C LEU A 54 13.06 -12.86 -14.86
N ARG A 55 12.27 -12.55 -15.91
CA ARG A 55 10.98 -13.20 -16.18
C ARG A 55 11.15 -14.71 -16.35
N ALA A 56 12.10 -15.14 -17.14
CA ALA A 56 12.35 -16.57 -17.38
C ALA A 56 12.71 -17.34 -16.10
N HIS A 57 13.56 -16.76 -15.23
CA HIS A 57 14.03 -17.42 -14.02
C HIS A 57 13.05 -17.35 -12.86
N GLU A 58 12.46 -16.20 -12.63
CA GLU A 58 11.66 -15.93 -11.42
C GLU A 58 10.15 -15.99 -11.65
N TYR A 59 9.71 -15.76 -12.88
CA TYR A 59 8.29 -15.68 -13.25
C TYR A 59 7.91 -16.58 -14.43
N GLY A 60 8.74 -17.53 -14.81
CA GLY A 60 8.55 -18.40 -15.98
C GLY A 60 7.25 -19.22 -15.99
N ARG A 61 6.53 -19.26 -14.85
CA ARG A 61 5.17 -19.83 -14.79
C ARG A 61 4.17 -19.08 -15.68
N LEU A 62 4.35 -17.74 -15.90
CA LEU A 62 3.52 -16.95 -16.80
C LEU A 62 3.57 -17.50 -18.23
N ASP A 63 4.79 -17.73 -18.72
CA ASP A 63 5.00 -18.20 -20.08
C ASP A 63 4.57 -19.66 -20.25
N ARG A 64 4.80 -20.52 -19.23
CA ARG A 64 4.35 -21.92 -19.27
C ARG A 64 2.83 -22.07 -19.28
N THR A 65 2.08 -21.16 -18.63
CA THR A 65 0.62 -21.19 -18.61
C THR A 65 -0.01 -20.33 -19.70
N GLY A 66 0.81 -19.51 -20.40
CA GLY A 66 0.33 -18.56 -21.42
C GLY A 66 -0.46 -17.39 -20.84
N GLU A 67 -0.27 -17.09 -19.54
CA GLU A 67 -0.96 -15.99 -18.86
C GLU A 67 -0.30 -14.65 -19.15
N VAL A 68 -1.13 -13.64 -19.44
CA VAL A 68 -0.75 -12.22 -19.46
C VAL A 68 -1.26 -11.58 -18.20
N TYR A 69 -0.35 -11.24 -17.29
CA TYR A 69 -0.71 -10.63 -16.01
C TYR A 69 -0.50 -9.12 -16.02
N LEU A 70 -1.59 -8.37 -16.01
CA LEU A 70 -1.61 -6.90 -16.06
C LEU A 70 -2.45 -6.30 -14.92
N ASP A 71 -2.40 -6.90 -13.72
CA ASP A 71 -3.07 -6.39 -12.52
C ASP A 71 -2.10 -6.12 -11.35
N TYR A 72 -0.91 -5.59 -11.63
CA TYR A 72 0.11 -5.33 -10.61
C TYR A 72 -0.31 -4.31 -9.55
N THR A 73 -1.18 -3.36 -9.86
CA THR A 73 -1.75 -2.45 -8.86
C THR A 73 -2.71 -3.17 -7.90
N GLY A 74 -3.31 -4.28 -8.34
CA GLY A 74 -4.12 -5.16 -7.49
C GLY A 74 -3.26 -6.04 -6.60
N ALA A 75 -2.27 -6.71 -7.19
CA ALA A 75 -1.28 -7.53 -6.49
C ALA A 75 0.00 -7.64 -7.30
N GLY A 76 1.17 -7.61 -6.66
CA GLY A 76 2.41 -8.02 -7.29
C GLY A 76 2.45 -9.52 -7.57
N LEU A 77 3.47 -9.96 -8.30
CA LEU A 77 3.79 -11.38 -8.46
C LEU A 77 5.03 -11.71 -7.62
N TYR A 78 4.99 -12.84 -6.94
CA TYR A 78 6.14 -13.33 -6.18
C TYR A 78 7.16 -14.02 -7.10
N ALA A 79 8.44 -13.80 -6.81
CA ALA A 79 9.53 -14.50 -7.47
C ALA A 79 9.65 -15.94 -6.93
N GLU A 80 10.12 -16.87 -7.76
CA GLU A 80 10.37 -18.26 -7.38
C GLU A 80 11.39 -18.36 -6.24
N SER A 81 12.43 -17.54 -6.30
CA SER A 81 13.46 -17.47 -5.27
C SER A 81 12.91 -17.05 -3.90
N GLN A 82 11.95 -16.14 -3.85
CA GLN A 82 11.34 -15.70 -2.59
C GLN A 82 10.67 -16.87 -1.85
N VAL A 83 9.86 -17.64 -2.57
CA VAL A 83 9.13 -18.77 -1.99
C VAL A 83 10.10 -19.86 -1.55
N ARG A 84 11.08 -20.20 -2.40
CA ARG A 84 12.08 -21.23 -2.14
C ARG A 84 12.92 -20.90 -0.91
N GLU A 85 13.41 -19.66 -0.80
CA GLU A 85 14.22 -19.22 0.34
C GLU A 85 13.41 -19.22 1.65
N HIS A 86 12.19 -18.70 1.61
CA HIS A 86 11.33 -18.67 2.78
C HIS A 86 10.97 -20.08 3.25
N LEU A 87 10.63 -20.99 2.33
CA LEU A 87 10.34 -22.38 2.66
C LEU A 87 11.58 -23.09 3.24
N ALA A 88 12.77 -22.84 2.69
CA ALA A 88 14.02 -23.37 3.22
C ALA A 88 14.25 -22.89 4.67
N MET A 89 14.05 -21.61 4.95
CA MET A 89 14.16 -21.04 6.30
C MET A 89 13.20 -21.74 7.28
N LEU A 90 11.92 -21.88 6.92
CA LEU A 90 10.91 -22.54 7.76
C LEU A 90 11.26 -24.01 8.05
N ARG A 91 11.82 -24.74 7.08
CA ARG A 91 12.23 -26.14 7.24
C ARG A 91 13.39 -26.34 8.22
N HIS A 92 14.27 -25.34 8.38
CA HIS A 92 15.49 -25.45 9.16
C HIS A 92 15.41 -24.78 10.53
N ARG A 93 14.30 -24.12 10.88
CA ARG A 93 14.16 -23.39 12.14
C ARG A 93 12.92 -23.81 12.92
N VAL A 94 13.08 -23.85 14.24
CA VAL A 94 11.94 -23.93 15.17
C VAL A 94 11.69 -22.53 15.71
N LEU A 95 10.52 -22.00 15.46
CA LEU A 95 10.12 -20.65 15.84
C LEU A 95 8.90 -20.72 16.76
N GLY A 96 8.90 -19.89 17.80
CA GLY A 96 7.82 -19.77 18.78
C GLY A 96 7.22 -18.37 18.77
N ASN A 97 6.14 -18.20 19.56
CA ASN A 97 5.50 -16.90 19.74
C ASN A 97 6.52 -15.88 20.30
N PRO A 98 6.73 -14.70 19.68
CA PRO A 98 7.78 -13.74 20.04
C PRO A 98 7.65 -13.09 21.42
N HIS A 99 6.54 -13.29 22.14
CA HIS A 99 6.31 -12.67 23.46
C HIS A 99 6.92 -13.42 24.64
N SER A 100 8.05 -14.11 24.47
CA SER A 100 8.72 -14.88 25.52
C SER A 100 10.25 -14.90 25.32
N GLU A 101 10.98 -15.13 26.42
CA GLU A 101 12.46 -15.16 26.43
C GLU A 101 13.06 -16.55 26.12
N ASN A 102 12.26 -17.56 25.83
CA ASN A 102 12.79 -18.86 25.45
C ASN A 102 13.50 -18.81 24.07
N PRO A 103 14.37 -19.77 23.74
CA PRO A 103 15.18 -19.73 22.53
C PRO A 103 14.38 -19.59 21.21
N THR A 104 13.23 -20.28 21.09
CA THR A 104 12.41 -20.25 19.88
C THR A 104 11.65 -18.93 19.72
N SER A 105 11.21 -18.35 20.84
CA SER A 105 10.56 -17.03 20.86
C SER A 105 11.55 -15.91 20.52
N ARG A 106 12.75 -15.93 21.10
CA ARG A 106 13.82 -14.97 20.75
C ARG A 106 14.21 -15.06 19.28
N ALA A 107 14.27 -16.26 18.73
CA ALA A 107 14.54 -16.44 17.30
C ALA A 107 13.46 -15.80 16.42
N ALA A 108 12.18 -15.91 16.79
CA ALA A 108 11.09 -15.25 16.09
C ALA A 108 11.13 -13.72 16.25
N THR A 109 11.42 -13.19 17.46
CA THR A 109 11.62 -11.75 17.70
C THR A 109 12.72 -11.18 16.81
N GLN A 110 13.89 -11.85 16.75
CA GLN A 110 15.01 -11.42 15.90
C GLN A 110 14.64 -11.39 14.39
N LEU A 111 13.80 -12.32 13.93
CA LEU A 111 13.30 -12.31 12.54
C LEU A 111 12.37 -11.13 12.29
N ALA A 112 11.48 -10.82 13.22
CA ALA A 112 10.59 -9.66 13.14
C ALA A 112 11.39 -8.34 13.14
N ASP A 113 12.40 -8.23 14.00
CA ASP A 113 13.25 -7.03 14.08
C ASP A 113 14.08 -6.84 12.78
N ARG A 114 14.58 -7.93 12.18
CA ARG A 114 15.23 -7.86 10.87
C ARG A 114 14.29 -7.40 9.77
N ALA A 115 13.05 -7.90 9.77
CA ALA A 115 12.04 -7.44 8.82
C ALA A 115 11.75 -5.94 8.99
N ARG A 116 11.68 -5.42 10.24
CA ARG A 116 11.55 -3.97 10.50
C ARG A 116 12.73 -3.19 9.94
N ALA A 117 13.95 -3.64 10.24
CA ALA A 117 15.16 -3.01 9.76
C ALA A 117 15.24 -3.02 8.22
N ALA A 118 14.83 -4.11 7.58
CA ALA A 118 14.77 -4.21 6.12
C ALA A 118 13.76 -3.22 5.52
N VAL A 119 12.58 -3.06 6.14
CA VAL A 119 11.58 -2.07 5.72
C VAL A 119 12.14 -0.65 5.83
N LEU A 120 12.71 -0.27 6.98
CA LEU A 120 13.30 1.06 7.17
C LEU A 120 14.42 1.33 6.16
N SER A 121 15.32 0.38 5.97
CA SER A 121 16.40 0.47 4.98
C SER A 121 15.87 0.68 3.57
N PHE A 122 14.86 -0.09 3.15
CA PHE A 122 14.27 -0.02 1.82
C PHE A 122 13.66 1.35 1.52
N VAL A 123 13.01 1.97 2.50
CA VAL A 123 12.44 3.32 2.37
C VAL A 123 13.41 4.42 2.80
N ARG A 124 14.68 4.09 3.06
CA ARG A 124 15.74 5.03 3.50
C ARG A 124 15.35 5.84 4.75
N ALA A 125 14.62 5.24 5.67
CA ALA A 125 14.23 5.86 6.93
C ALA A 125 15.28 5.61 8.01
N SER A 126 15.62 6.66 8.78
CA SER A 126 16.43 6.50 9.99
C SER A 126 15.64 5.79 11.08
N PRO A 127 16.20 4.76 11.73
CA PRO A 127 15.56 4.13 12.89
C PRO A 127 15.43 5.06 14.11
N ASP A 128 16.22 6.13 14.17
CA ASP A 128 16.09 7.16 15.22
C ASP A 128 14.88 8.08 14.99
N GLU A 129 14.36 8.15 13.76
CA GLU A 129 13.22 9.00 13.41
C GLU A 129 11.94 8.19 13.19
N TYR A 130 12.04 6.98 12.64
CA TYR A 130 10.93 6.14 12.23
C TYR A 130 10.94 4.77 12.88
N THR A 131 9.74 4.22 13.03
CA THR A 131 9.54 2.82 13.36
C THR A 131 8.53 2.18 12.42
N VAL A 132 8.47 0.85 12.45
CA VAL A 132 7.50 0.05 11.67
C VAL A 132 6.57 -0.68 12.61
N VAL A 133 5.27 -0.49 12.46
CA VAL A 133 4.21 -1.27 13.08
C VAL A 133 3.67 -2.24 12.02
N PHE A 134 3.74 -3.53 12.27
CA PHE A 134 3.16 -4.52 11.36
C PHE A 134 1.66 -4.64 11.57
N THR A 135 0.93 -4.69 10.46
CA THR A 135 -0.52 -4.81 10.43
C THR A 135 -0.91 -5.88 9.42
N ALA A 136 -2.16 -6.31 9.41
CA ALA A 136 -2.64 -7.30 8.43
C ALA A 136 -2.55 -6.79 6.97
N ASN A 137 -2.61 -5.49 6.75
CA ASN A 137 -2.54 -4.84 5.43
C ASN A 137 -2.52 -3.30 5.59
N ALA A 138 -2.39 -2.55 4.49
CA ALA A 138 -2.47 -1.09 4.51
C ALA A 138 -3.80 -0.55 5.07
N SER A 139 -4.91 -1.28 4.91
CA SER A 139 -6.21 -0.87 5.49
C SER A 139 -6.18 -0.91 7.02
N GLY A 140 -5.54 -1.95 7.61
CA GLY A 140 -5.30 -2.03 9.04
C GLY A 140 -4.43 -0.88 9.53
N ALA A 141 -3.38 -0.54 8.78
CA ALA A 141 -2.50 0.58 9.10
C ALA A 141 -3.23 1.94 9.04
N ALA A 142 -4.04 2.18 7.99
CA ALA A 142 -4.84 3.40 7.87
C ALA A 142 -5.91 3.50 8.96
N LYS A 143 -6.58 2.38 9.28
CA LYS A 143 -7.55 2.29 10.37
C LYS A 143 -6.90 2.63 11.71
N LEU A 144 -5.72 2.07 11.99
CA LEU A 144 -4.96 2.32 13.21
C LEU A 144 -4.68 3.82 13.41
N VAL A 145 -4.24 4.51 12.36
CA VAL A 145 -4.07 5.97 12.40
C VAL A 145 -5.41 6.65 12.63
N GLY A 146 -6.45 6.31 11.87
CA GLY A 146 -7.76 6.97 11.95
C GLY A 146 -8.41 6.85 13.32
N GLU A 147 -8.42 5.65 13.92
CA GLU A 147 -9.04 5.39 15.22
C GLU A 147 -8.29 6.03 16.39
N ALA A 148 -6.95 6.14 16.26
CA ALA A 148 -6.08 6.63 17.33
C ALA A 148 -5.68 8.10 17.17
N PHE A 149 -5.91 8.73 16.01
CA PHE A 149 -5.59 10.14 15.80
C PHE A 149 -6.46 11.02 16.70
N PRO A 150 -5.87 11.97 17.47
CA PRO A 150 -6.58 12.78 18.46
C PRO A 150 -7.39 13.92 17.81
N PHE A 151 -8.36 13.57 16.96
CA PHE A 151 -9.31 14.52 16.39
C PHE A 151 -10.17 15.17 17.48
N THR A 152 -10.52 16.43 17.28
CA THR A 152 -11.47 17.20 18.09
C THR A 152 -12.41 17.96 17.14
N ASP A 153 -13.42 18.62 17.69
CA ASP A 153 -14.35 19.50 16.97
C ASP A 153 -13.66 20.70 16.28
N ARG A 154 -12.43 21.03 16.69
CA ARG A 154 -11.57 22.04 16.05
C ARG A 154 -10.56 21.42 15.07
N GLY A 155 -10.50 20.09 15.02
CA GLY A 155 -9.61 19.34 14.13
C GLY A 155 -10.10 19.38 12.68
N ARG A 156 -9.18 19.11 11.75
CA ARG A 156 -9.49 18.98 10.32
C ARG A 156 -8.85 17.73 9.74
N LEU A 157 -9.60 17.04 8.91
CA LEU A 157 -9.09 16.01 8.01
C LEU A 157 -9.22 16.50 6.57
N VAL A 158 -8.12 16.71 5.90
CA VAL A 158 -8.08 17.04 4.46
C VAL A 158 -7.65 15.79 3.68
N LEU A 159 -8.44 15.43 2.67
CA LEU A 159 -8.22 14.26 1.81
C LEU A 159 -8.14 14.71 0.35
N THR A 160 -7.24 14.16 -0.44
CA THR A 160 -7.38 14.21 -1.89
C THR A 160 -8.51 13.27 -2.34
N ALA A 161 -9.26 13.64 -3.39
CA ALA A 161 -10.45 12.88 -3.79
C ALA A 161 -10.12 11.47 -4.31
N ASP A 162 -8.88 11.23 -4.79
CA ASP A 162 -8.44 9.95 -5.32
C ASP A 162 -7.81 8.99 -4.30
N ASN A 163 -8.15 9.18 -3.03
CA ASN A 163 -7.77 8.20 -2.00
C ASN A 163 -8.50 6.86 -2.16
N HIS A 164 -7.77 5.78 -1.89
CA HIS A 164 -8.36 4.46 -1.75
C HIS A 164 -9.34 4.42 -0.55
N ASN A 165 -10.36 3.56 -0.62
CA ASN A 165 -11.36 3.42 0.46
C ASN A 165 -10.78 3.17 1.85
N SER A 166 -9.61 2.53 1.94
CA SER A 166 -8.94 2.32 3.22
C SER A 166 -8.55 3.63 3.92
N VAL A 167 -8.16 4.65 3.14
CA VAL A 167 -7.84 5.99 3.64
C VAL A 167 -9.11 6.84 3.78
N ASN A 168 -10.04 6.74 2.81
CA ASN A 168 -11.33 7.42 2.90
C ASN A 168 -12.11 7.07 4.17
N GLY A 169 -11.98 5.85 4.68
CA GLY A 169 -12.61 5.39 5.92
C GLY A 169 -12.17 6.17 7.17
N VAL A 170 -11.01 6.82 7.15
CA VAL A 170 -10.51 7.67 8.24
C VAL A 170 -11.48 8.83 8.56
N ARG A 171 -12.23 9.29 7.55
CA ARG A 171 -13.24 10.35 7.73
C ARG A 171 -14.32 10.01 8.76
N GLU A 172 -14.65 8.74 8.92
CA GLU A 172 -15.69 8.33 9.86
C GLU A 172 -15.22 8.49 11.32
N PHE A 173 -13.94 8.25 11.59
CA PHE A 173 -13.33 8.55 12.89
C PHE A 173 -13.23 10.06 13.15
N ALA A 174 -12.84 10.85 12.13
CA ALA A 174 -12.78 12.30 12.22
C ALA A 174 -14.16 12.88 12.52
N ARG A 175 -15.21 12.49 11.77
CA ARG A 175 -16.60 12.91 11.97
C ARG A 175 -17.15 12.51 13.33
N ALA A 176 -16.86 11.30 13.79
CA ALA A 176 -17.30 10.82 15.09
C ALA A 176 -16.75 11.66 16.26
N ARG A 177 -15.63 12.37 16.04
CA ARG A 177 -15.02 13.29 17.00
C ARG A 177 -15.29 14.77 16.69
N GLY A 178 -16.20 15.06 15.76
CA GLY A 178 -16.63 16.41 15.40
C GLY A 178 -15.69 17.18 14.47
N ALA A 179 -14.58 16.56 13.99
CA ALA A 179 -13.64 17.23 13.10
C ALA A 179 -14.24 17.50 11.71
N ALA A 180 -13.85 18.63 11.12
CA ALA A 180 -14.19 18.96 9.75
C ALA A 180 -13.48 18.01 8.77
N VAL A 181 -14.18 17.62 7.69
CA VAL A 181 -13.64 16.74 6.64
C VAL A 181 -13.78 17.42 5.29
N ASP A 182 -12.67 17.71 4.65
CA ASP A 182 -12.57 18.39 3.36
C ASP A 182 -11.94 17.46 2.31
N TYR A 183 -12.46 17.53 1.07
CA TYR A 183 -11.89 16.83 -0.08
C TYR A 183 -11.35 17.81 -1.10
N VAL A 184 -10.11 17.62 -1.52
CA VAL A 184 -9.55 18.34 -2.66
C VAL A 184 -10.00 17.63 -3.94
N PRO A 185 -10.73 18.31 -4.87
CA PRO A 185 -11.28 17.69 -6.06
C PRO A 185 -10.19 17.36 -7.09
N LEU A 186 -10.50 16.41 -7.96
CA LEU A 186 -9.73 16.11 -9.17
C LEU A 186 -10.16 17.01 -10.32
N ARG A 187 -9.22 17.38 -11.18
CA ARG A 187 -9.54 17.99 -12.47
C ARG A 187 -10.15 16.95 -13.40
N PRO A 188 -11.26 17.25 -14.08
CA PRO A 188 -11.76 16.39 -15.14
C PRO A 188 -10.73 16.19 -16.25
N GLY A 189 -10.70 15.01 -16.84
CA GLY A 189 -9.83 14.66 -17.96
C GLY A 189 -8.51 14.02 -17.53
N ASP A 190 -7.59 14.77 -16.94
CA ASP A 190 -6.28 14.23 -16.54
C ASP A 190 -6.25 13.62 -15.14
N LEU A 191 -7.32 13.76 -14.36
CA LEU A 191 -7.45 13.25 -12.98
C LEU A 191 -6.29 13.65 -12.05
N ARG A 192 -5.72 14.82 -12.27
CA ARG A 192 -4.75 15.46 -11.39
C ARG A 192 -5.46 16.43 -10.45
N HIS A 193 -4.84 16.73 -9.32
CA HIS A 193 -5.27 17.84 -8.48
C HIS A 193 -4.63 19.15 -8.97
N ASP A 194 -5.35 20.25 -8.79
CA ASP A 194 -4.74 21.57 -8.91
C ASP A 194 -3.86 21.80 -7.67
N PRO A 195 -2.55 22.05 -7.85
CA PRO A 195 -1.65 22.31 -6.72
C PRO A 195 -2.10 23.50 -5.85
N SER A 196 -2.69 24.53 -6.45
CA SER A 196 -3.20 25.69 -5.71
C SER A 196 -4.42 25.32 -4.84
N ALA A 197 -5.29 24.45 -5.31
CA ALA A 197 -6.42 23.95 -4.54
C ALA A 197 -5.97 23.07 -3.35
N VAL A 198 -4.92 22.26 -3.53
CA VAL A 198 -4.34 21.49 -2.42
C VAL A 198 -3.80 22.42 -1.35
N LEU A 199 -3.01 23.43 -1.72
CA LEU A 199 -2.46 24.39 -0.77
C LEU A 199 -3.55 25.20 -0.07
N ALA A 200 -4.57 25.67 -0.81
CA ALA A 200 -5.70 26.40 -0.25
C ALA A 200 -6.49 25.56 0.77
N ALA A 201 -6.68 24.25 0.51
CA ALA A 201 -7.36 23.36 1.44
C ALA A 201 -6.60 23.16 2.76
N LEU A 202 -5.30 23.38 2.78
CA LEU A 202 -4.44 23.29 3.97
C LEU A 202 -4.36 24.61 4.75
N GLU A 203 -4.88 25.71 4.22
CA GLU A 203 -4.88 27.00 4.91
C GLU A 203 -5.96 27.09 6.00
N GLY A 204 -5.79 28.02 6.94
CA GLY A 204 -6.76 28.35 7.95
C GLY A 204 -7.03 27.25 9.00
N ALA A 205 -6.11 26.34 9.21
CA ALA A 205 -6.20 25.33 10.26
C ALA A 205 -6.17 25.98 11.65
N PRO A 206 -7.16 25.74 12.54
CA PRO A 206 -7.22 26.37 13.86
C PRO A 206 -6.01 25.98 14.73
N ALA A 207 -5.32 26.97 15.31
CA ALA A 207 -4.22 26.71 16.22
C ALA A 207 -4.67 25.91 17.46
N GLY A 208 -3.80 25.04 17.98
CA GLY A 208 -4.05 24.24 19.19
C GLY A 208 -4.95 23.03 19.00
N ALA A 209 -5.35 22.71 17.76
CA ALA A 209 -5.98 21.45 17.39
C ALA A 209 -5.04 20.58 16.54
N ARG A 210 -5.37 19.31 16.37
CA ARG A 210 -4.64 18.40 15.48
C ARG A 210 -5.35 18.28 14.14
N HIS A 211 -4.59 18.27 13.07
CA HIS A 211 -5.07 18.19 11.70
C HIS A 211 -4.34 17.08 10.98
N LEU A 212 -5.04 16.36 10.10
CA LEU A 212 -4.46 15.30 9.29
C LEU A 212 -4.71 15.59 7.82
N PHE A 213 -3.63 15.55 7.01
CA PHE A 213 -3.71 15.55 5.56
C PHE A 213 -3.39 14.15 5.05
N ALA A 214 -4.27 13.56 4.23
CA ALA A 214 -4.08 12.22 3.71
C ALA A 214 -4.20 12.19 2.18
N PHE A 215 -3.18 11.63 1.51
CA PHE A 215 -3.14 11.49 0.07
C PHE A 215 -2.34 10.26 -0.37
N PRO A 216 -2.64 9.65 -1.55
CA PRO A 216 -1.83 8.59 -2.11
C PRO A 216 -0.58 9.17 -2.79
N ALA A 217 0.58 8.54 -2.62
CA ALA A 217 1.76 8.90 -3.40
C ALA A 217 1.54 8.63 -4.91
N GLN A 218 0.70 7.64 -5.21
CA GLN A 218 0.25 7.31 -6.56
C GLN A 218 -1.20 6.85 -6.53
N SER A 219 -2.04 7.44 -7.38
CA SER A 219 -3.41 7.00 -7.57
C SER A 219 -3.47 5.54 -8.07
N ASN A 220 -4.18 4.69 -7.36
CA ASN A 220 -4.42 3.31 -7.78
C ASN A 220 -5.46 3.20 -8.91
N TYR A 221 -6.10 4.31 -9.28
CA TYR A 221 -7.05 4.39 -10.41
C TYR A 221 -6.36 4.87 -11.68
N SER A 222 -5.85 6.09 -11.68
CA SER A 222 -5.30 6.76 -12.85
C SER A 222 -3.80 6.54 -13.06
N GLY A 223 -3.08 6.08 -12.02
CA GLY A 223 -1.63 6.01 -12.01
C GLY A 223 -0.93 7.35 -11.77
N VAL A 224 -1.65 8.47 -11.63
CA VAL A 224 -1.06 9.79 -11.33
C VAL A 224 -0.20 9.69 -10.09
N ARG A 225 1.06 10.13 -10.19
CA ARG A 225 1.98 10.32 -9.06
C ARG A 225 1.86 11.74 -8.55
N HIS A 226 1.56 11.87 -7.27
CA HIS A 226 1.41 13.17 -6.65
C HIS A 226 2.76 13.75 -6.18
N PRO A 227 2.92 15.09 -6.20
CA PRO A 227 4.12 15.75 -5.69
C PRO A 227 4.31 15.46 -4.19
N LEU A 228 5.38 14.76 -3.82
CA LEU A 228 5.69 14.48 -2.41
C LEU A 228 6.05 15.76 -1.62
N GLY A 229 6.34 16.86 -2.28
CA GLY A 229 6.50 18.18 -1.64
C GLY A 229 5.24 18.70 -0.91
N TRP A 230 4.06 18.11 -1.16
CA TRP A 230 2.87 18.39 -0.36
C TRP A 230 3.02 17.99 1.10
N ILE A 231 3.91 17.03 1.41
CA ILE A 231 4.24 16.63 2.77
C ILE A 231 4.78 17.82 3.56
N GLU A 232 5.80 18.50 3.00
CA GLU A 232 6.42 19.67 3.64
C GLU A 232 5.44 20.84 3.73
N ALA A 233 4.68 21.07 2.65
CA ALA A 233 3.67 22.13 2.61
C ALA A 233 2.57 21.96 3.67
N ALA A 234 2.11 20.73 3.90
CA ALA A 234 1.11 20.40 4.91
C ALA A 234 1.69 20.54 6.33
N ARG A 235 2.87 20.01 6.56
CA ARG A 235 3.53 20.09 7.87
C ARG A 235 3.84 21.55 8.27
N ALA A 236 4.26 22.37 7.33
CA ALA A 236 4.47 23.82 7.57
C ALA A 236 3.17 24.54 7.98
N ARG A 237 2.01 23.96 7.70
CA ARG A 237 0.67 24.47 8.06
C ARG A 237 0.04 23.77 9.27
N GLY A 238 0.82 22.96 9.99
CA GLY A 238 0.39 22.30 11.22
C GLY A 238 -0.39 20.99 11.02
N PHE A 239 -0.38 20.41 9.82
CA PHE A 239 -0.96 19.09 9.56
C PHE A 239 0.06 17.99 9.80
N ASP A 240 -0.36 16.92 10.47
CA ASP A 240 0.29 15.61 10.34
C ASP A 240 -0.08 15.01 8.96
N VAL A 241 0.81 14.21 8.38
CA VAL A 241 0.61 13.68 7.01
C VAL A 241 0.52 12.15 7.02
N LEU A 242 -0.56 11.62 6.46
CA LEU A 242 -0.75 10.20 6.16
C LEU A 242 -0.57 9.97 4.65
N LEU A 243 0.54 9.32 4.28
CA LEU A 243 0.87 8.99 2.90
C LEU A 243 0.48 7.53 2.60
N ASP A 244 -0.43 7.32 1.64
CA ASP A 244 -0.67 5.97 1.10
C ASP A 244 0.36 5.66 0.00
N ALA A 245 1.30 4.79 0.32
CA ALA A 245 2.35 4.36 -0.60
C ALA A 245 2.08 2.98 -1.23
N ALA A 246 0.91 2.37 -0.99
CA ALA A 246 0.62 1.00 -1.40
C ALA A 246 0.66 0.79 -2.93
N ALA A 247 0.27 1.78 -3.74
CA ALA A 247 0.36 1.71 -5.19
C ALA A 247 1.66 2.32 -5.75
N PHE A 248 2.45 3.01 -4.91
CA PHE A 248 3.68 3.69 -5.30
C PHE A 248 4.92 2.79 -5.19
N ILE A 249 5.11 2.16 -4.03
CA ILE A 249 6.30 1.36 -3.70
C ILE A 249 6.60 0.21 -4.69
N PRO A 250 5.62 -0.45 -5.33
CA PRO A 250 5.91 -1.53 -6.27
C PRO A 250 6.84 -1.16 -7.43
N THR A 251 6.83 0.10 -7.86
CA THR A 251 7.60 0.57 -9.02
C THR A 251 8.32 1.91 -8.79
N ASN A 252 8.33 2.42 -7.56
CA ASN A 252 8.96 3.71 -7.27
C ASN A 252 9.71 3.67 -5.93
N ARG A 253 10.83 4.37 -5.88
CA ARG A 253 11.59 4.57 -4.64
C ARG A 253 10.91 5.60 -3.76
N LEU A 254 10.50 5.21 -2.56
CA LEU A 254 10.12 6.14 -1.51
C LEU A 254 11.36 6.43 -0.63
N ASP A 255 11.73 7.69 -0.53
CA ASP A 255 12.91 8.13 0.23
C ASP A 255 12.47 8.98 1.43
N LEU A 256 12.40 8.35 2.62
CA LEU A 256 12.01 9.00 3.87
C LEU A 256 13.16 9.79 4.53
N SER A 257 14.37 9.71 4.01
CA SER A 257 15.43 10.63 4.39
C SER A 257 15.19 12.05 3.85
N ARG A 258 14.50 12.13 2.70
CA ARG A 258 14.13 13.37 2.02
C ARG A 258 12.72 13.82 2.36
N TRP A 259 11.74 12.94 2.17
CA TRP A 259 10.33 13.24 2.40
C TRP A 259 9.90 12.68 3.75
N LYS A 260 9.33 13.52 4.60
CA LYS A 260 9.12 13.18 6.00
C LYS A 260 7.63 13.21 6.40
N PRO A 261 6.79 12.32 5.83
CA PRO A 261 5.41 12.15 6.30
C PRO A 261 5.40 11.62 7.74
N ASP A 262 4.35 11.90 8.48
CA ASP A 262 4.21 11.40 9.84
C ASP A 262 3.83 9.91 9.87
N PHE A 263 3.06 9.49 8.87
CA PHE A 263 2.55 8.13 8.71
C PHE A 263 2.64 7.69 7.25
N VAL A 264 3.11 6.48 6.98
CA VAL A 264 3.09 5.83 5.66
C VAL A 264 2.41 4.48 5.78
N VAL A 265 1.46 4.18 4.90
CA VAL A 265 0.79 2.88 4.86
C VAL A 265 1.20 2.09 3.62
N VAL A 266 1.50 0.80 3.83
CA VAL A 266 1.98 -0.12 2.80
C VAL A 266 1.29 -1.47 2.93
N SER A 267 0.96 -2.11 1.79
CA SER A 267 0.62 -3.53 1.68
C SER A 267 1.71 -4.26 0.91
N TRP A 268 2.43 -5.15 1.57
CA TRP A 268 3.63 -5.77 0.98
C TRP A 268 3.32 -6.69 -0.19
N TYR A 269 2.16 -7.37 -0.20
CA TYR A 269 1.77 -8.22 -1.32
C TYR A 269 1.67 -7.48 -2.67
N LYS A 270 1.45 -6.15 -2.65
CA LYS A 270 1.43 -5.35 -3.89
C LYS A 270 2.84 -5.16 -4.47
N ALA A 271 3.84 -5.03 -3.62
CA ALA A 271 5.23 -4.88 -4.04
C ALA A 271 5.93 -6.22 -4.29
N LEU A 272 5.68 -7.20 -3.42
CA LEU A 272 6.42 -8.45 -3.35
C LEU A 272 5.65 -9.66 -3.89
N GLY A 273 4.31 -9.54 -4.06
CA GLY A 273 3.43 -10.66 -4.38
C GLY A 273 3.22 -11.64 -3.21
N TYR A 274 4.19 -11.78 -2.34
CA TYR A 274 4.22 -12.66 -1.18
C TYR A 274 5.04 -12.04 -0.03
N PRO A 275 4.62 -12.18 1.22
CA PRO A 275 3.39 -12.83 1.68
C PRO A 275 2.16 -11.92 1.53
N THR A 276 0.97 -12.53 1.49
CA THR A 276 -0.29 -11.81 1.72
C THR A 276 -0.56 -11.67 3.22
N GLY A 277 -1.47 -10.77 3.62
CA GLY A 277 -1.86 -10.63 5.02
C GLY A 277 -0.85 -9.86 5.88
N ILE A 278 0.16 -9.21 5.29
CA ILE A 278 1.09 -8.34 6.00
C ILE A 278 1.13 -6.97 5.32
N GLY A 279 0.88 -5.94 6.12
CA GLY A 279 1.10 -4.53 5.80
C GLY A 279 1.94 -3.86 6.87
N SER A 280 2.23 -2.59 6.69
CA SER A 280 2.97 -1.79 7.64
C SER A 280 2.40 -0.38 7.75
N LEU A 281 2.40 0.13 8.98
CA LEU A 281 2.43 1.54 9.28
C LEU A 281 3.89 1.90 9.58
N ILE A 282 4.51 2.71 8.72
CA ILE A 282 5.82 3.32 8.99
C ILE A 282 5.53 4.70 9.56
N ALA A 283 5.90 4.93 10.80
CA ALA A 283 5.52 6.15 11.52
C ALA A 283 6.73 6.81 12.16
N ARG A 284 6.72 8.14 12.17
CA ARG A 284 7.69 8.89 12.98
C ARG A 284 7.41 8.62 14.46
N HIS A 285 8.47 8.46 15.25
CA HIS A 285 8.33 8.21 16.69
C HIS A 285 7.46 9.27 17.37
N GLU A 286 7.68 10.53 17.06
CA GLU A 286 6.90 11.65 17.60
C GLU A 286 5.41 11.58 17.22
N ALA A 287 5.12 11.17 15.98
CA ALA A 287 3.75 11.05 15.50
C ALA A 287 3.04 9.85 16.13
N LEU A 288 3.74 8.72 16.25
CA LEU A 288 3.21 7.52 16.90
C LEU A 288 2.90 7.76 18.39
N ALA A 289 3.77 8.52 19.10
CA ALA A 289 3.58 8.87 20.49
C ALA A 289 2.38 9.79 20.76
N ARG A 290 1.85 10.46 19.72
CA ARG A 290 0.65 11.31 19.82
C ARG A 290 -0.65 10.56 19.58
N LEU A 291 -0.59 9.33 19.11
CA LEU A 291 -1.79 8.51 18.86
C LEU A 291 -2.38 8.03 20.19
N GLU A 292 -3.68 8.18 20.34
CA GLU A 292 -4.46 7.78 21.51
C GLU A 292 -5.35 6.59 21.14
N ARG A 293 -4.90 5.39 21.48
CA ARG A 293 -5.65 4.19 21.14
C ARG A 293 -6.95 4.09 21.94
N PRO A 294 -8.11 3.88 21.28
CA PRO A 294 -9.40 3.78 21.97
C PRO A 294 -9.62 2.44 22.69
N TRP A 295 -8.75 1.47 22.47
CA TRP A 295 -8.80 0.13 23.04
C TRP A 295 -7.41 -0.51 23.06
N PHE A 296 -7.29 -1.67 23.66
CA PHE A 296 -6.05 -2.45 23.69
C PHE A 296 -6.30 -3.91 23.32
N ALA A 297 -5.28 -4.56 22.78
CA ALA A 297 -5.30 -5.96 22.37
C ALA A 297 -4.25 -6.78 23.15
N GLY A 298 -4.31 -8.10 23.03
CA GLY A 298 -3.20 -8.96 23.44
C GLY A 298 -1.93 -8.57 22.69
N GLY A 299 -0.81 -8.50 23.38
CA GLY A 299 0.49 -8.06 22.86
C GLY A 299 0.72 -6.55 22.91
N THR A 300 -0.33 -5.71 22.98
CA THR A 300 -0.18 -4.24 22.95
C THR A 300 -0.05 -3.60 24.34
N ILE A 301 -0.18 -4.39 25.41
CA ILE A 301 -0.19 -3.90 26.80
C ILE A 301 1.11 -4.19 27.54
N GLY A 302 1.58 -3.19 28.28
CA GLY A 302 2.62 -3.37 29.31
C GLY A 302 2.01 -3.93 30.60
N ILE A 303 0.93 -3.32 31.08
CA ILE A 303 0.19 -3.74 32.28
C ILE A 303 -1.31 -3.56 32.00
N ALA A 304 -2.12 -4.55 32.38
CA ALA A 304 -3.57 -4.41 32.46
C ALA A 304 -4.09 -5.07 33.72
N SER A 305 -5.15 -4.51 34.30
CA SER A 305 -5.80 -5.05 35.50
C SER A 305 -7.30 -5.14 35.30
N VAL A 306 -7.91 -6.20 35.82
CA VAL A 306 -9.36 -6.37 35.93
C VAL A 306 -9.88 -5.84 37.25
N ALA A 307 -9.10 -5.97 38.32
CA ALA A 307 -9.46 -5.46 39.65
C ALA A 307 -9.45 -3.93 39.71
N GLU A 308 -8.51 -3.32 39.01
CA GLU A 308 -8.45 -1.88 38.76
C GLU A 308 -8.57 -1.70 37.23
N PRO A 309 -9.71 -1.20 36.68
CA PRO A 309 -9.94 -1.20 35.21
C PRO A 309 -9.07 -0.19 34.46
N ARG A 310 -7.78 -0.39 34.50
CA ARG A 310 -6.73 0.42 33.88
C ARG A 310 -5.74 -0.43 33.10
N HIS A 311 -5.09 0.19 32.14
CA HIS A 311 -4.00 -0.42 31.38
C HIS A 311 -2.95 0.62 30.99
N THR A 312 -1.76 0.14 30.65
CA THR A 312 -0.73 0.90 29.94
C THR A 312 -0.35 0.16 28.68
N LEU A 313 -0.11 0.89 27.61
CA LEU A 313 0.38 0.28 26.37
C LEU A 313 1.86 -0.13 26.51
N ALA A 314 2.26 -1.13 25.76
CA ALA A 314 3.65 -1.48 25.56
C ALA A 314 4.39 -0.34 24.84
N SER A 315 5.69 -0.21 25.08
CA SER A 315 6.52 0.81 24.46
C SER A 315 6.77 0.51 22.98
N GLY A 316 6.92 1.57 22.19
CA GLY A 316 7.28 1.47 20.76
C GLY A 316 6.22 0.80 19.90
N PRO A 317 6.62 0.11 18.81
CA PRO A 317 5.70 -0.47 17.85
C PRO A 317 4.77 -1.54 18.43
N SER A 318 5.23 -2.27 19.45
CA SER A 318 4.43 -3.33 20.10
C SER A 318 3.13 -2.81 20.69
N GLY A 319 3.06 -1.55 21.14
CA GLY A 319 1.81 -0.93 21.61
C GLY A 319 0.75 -0.74 20.53
N PHE A 320 1.09 -0.99 19.27
CA PHE A 320 0.25 -0.78 18.09
C PHE A 320 0.06 -2.04 17.23
N GLU A 321 0.67 -3.18 17.61
CA GLU A 321 0.54 -4.46 16.90
C GLU A 321 -0.52 -5.33 17.59
N ASP A 322 -1.69 -5.38 16.98
CA ASP A 322 -2.85 -6.06 17.55
C ASP A 322 -2.72 -7.59 17.46
N GLY A 323 -2.59 -8.23 18.63
CA GLY A 323 -2.42 -9.66 18.74
C GLY A 323 -1.01 -10.13 18.40
N THR A 324 -0.86 -11.44 18.22
CA THR A 324 0.41 -12.02 17.79
C THR A 324 0.64 -11.70 16.32
N ILE A 325 1.74 -11.01 16.00
CA ILE A 325 2.15 -10.72 14.63
C ILE A 325 2.44 -12.01 13.85
N ASP A 326 2.33 -11.97 12.54
CA ASP A 326 2.69 -13.11 11.66
C ASP A 326 4.22 -13.33 11.63
N PHE A 327 4.76 -13.81 12.74
CA PHE A 327 6.22 -14.01 12.92
C PHE A 327 6.80 -15.08 11.97
N LEU A 328 5.96 -15.94 11.36
CA LEU A 328 6.41 -16.87 10.34
C LEU A 328 6.45 -16.23 8.95
N GLY A 329 5.53 -15.31 8.64
CA GLY A 329 5.46 -14.61 7.35
C GLY A 329 6.41 -13.39 7.26
N LEU A 330 6.71 -12.72 8.39
CA LEU A 330 7.54 -11.51 8.40
C LEU A 330 8.92 -11.69 7.73
N PRO A 331 9.64 -12.82 7.88
CA PRO A 331 10.91 -13.02 7.18
C PRO A 331 10.81 -12.94 5.65
N ALA A 332 9.64 -13.27 5.09
CA ALA A 332 9.42 -13.16 3.65
C ALA A 332 9.44 -11.69 3.16
N ILE A 333 9.17 -10.72 4.05
CA ILE A 333 9.30 -9.28 3.72
C ILE A 333 10.77 -8.95 3.47
N GLU A 334 11.68 -9.33 4.38
CA GLU A 334 13.13 -9.13 4.22
C GLU A 334 13.64 -9.77 2.91
N ILE A 335 13.22 -11.01 2.64
CA ILE A 335 13.57 -11.75 1.43
C ILE A 335 13.09 -11.01 0.17
N GLY A 336 11.83 -10.58 0.16
CA GLY A 336 11.22 -9.87 -0.97
C GLY A 336 11.85 -8.49 -1.21
N LEU A 337 12.13 -7.72 -0.16
CA LEU A 337 12.80 -6.43 -0.26
C LEU A 337 14.21 -6.56 -0.82
N ARG A 338 14.96 -7.58 -0.39
CA ARG A 338 16.26 -7.88 -0.94
C ARG A 338 16.20 -8.27 -2.43
N HIS A 339 15.15 -8.99 -2.85
CA HIS A 339 14.91 -9.27 -4.27
C HIS A 339 14.66 -7.97 -5.07
N LEU A 340 13.80 -7.07 -4.59
CA LEU A 340 13.56 -5.78 -5.25
C LEU A 340 14.83 -4.92 -5.36
N GLU A 341 15.64 -4.88 -4.29
CA GLU A 341 16.91 -4.14 -4.31
C GLU A 341 17.94 -4.77 -5.27
N ALA A 342 17.95 -6.10 -5.38
CA ALA A 342 18.84 -6.80 -6.32
C ALA A 342 18.47 -6.53 -7.77
N VAL A 343 17.18 -6.44 -8.09
CA VAL A 343 16.70 -6.03 -9.43
C VAL A 343 16.95 -4.54 -9.66
N GLY A 344 16.78 -3.72 -8.65
CA GLY A 344 16.91 -2.26 -8.68
C GLY A 344 15.56 -1.58 -8.90
N VAL A 345 15.11 -0.82 -7.89
CA VAL A 345 13.79 -0.15 -7.92
C VAL A 345 13.69 0.86 -9.05
N GLU A 346 14.77 1.58 -9.31
CA GLU A 346 14.87 2.56 -10.40
C GLU A 346 14.76 1.89 -11.77
N ALA A 347 15.40 0.73 -11.95
CA ALA A 347 15.30 -0.07 -13.18
C ALA A 347 13.88 -0.64 -13.37
N ILE A 348 13.23 -1.09 -12.30
CA ILE A 348 11.83 -1.51 -12.33
C ILE A 348 10.93 -0.33 -12.77
N HIS A 349 11.21 0.87 -12.24
CA HIS A 349 10.50 2.07 -12.65
C HIS A 349 10.63 2.34 -14.15
N ASP A 350 11.85 2.40 -14.68
CA ASP A 350 12.13 2.69 -16.09
C ASP A 350 11.51 1.64 -17.01
N HIS A 351 11.60 0.36 -16.64
CA HIS A 351 10.97 -0.74 -17.36
C HIS A 351 9.44 -0.59 -17.42
N ALA A 352 8.79 -0.37 -16.26
CA ALA A 352 7.34 -0.17 -16.20
C ALA A 352 6.90 1.09 -16.99
N GLN A 353 7.68 2.17 -16.94
CA GLN A 353 7.40 3.38 -17.71
C GLN A 353 7.50 3.16 -19.22
N GLY A 354 8.50 2.43 -19.70
CA GLY A 354 8.63 2.07 -21.12
C GLY A 354 7.43 1.28 -21.62
N LEU A 355 6.97 0.31 -20.84
CA LEU A 355 5.77 -0.49 -21.15
C LEU A 355 4.49 0.35 -21.06
N THR A 356 4.40 1.29 -20.12
CA THR A 356 3.26 2.20 -19.96
C THR A 356 3.11 3.10 -21.19
N ARG A 357 4.20 3.69 -21.69
CA ARG A 357 4.20 4.48 -22.93
C ARG A 357 3.68 3.66 -24.11
N ARG A 358 4.17 2.41 -24.24
CA ARG A 358 3.70 1.50 -25.30
C ARG A 358 2.21 1.23 -25.20
N LEU A 359 1.71 0.94 -24.00
CA LEU A 359 0.29 0.66 -23.76
C LEU A 359 -0.59 1.88 -24.07
N LEU A 360 -0.21 3.06 -23.58
CA LEU A 360 -0.95 4.30 -23.82
C LEU A 360 -1.03 4.63 -25.31
N ALA A 361 0.11 4.56 -26.01
CA ALA A 361 0.16 4.81 -27.46
C ALA A 361 -0.67 3.80 -28.24
N GLY A 362 -0.57 2.51 -27.91
CA GLY A 362 -1.34 1.45 -28.55
C GLY A 362 -2.85 1.62 -28.36
N LEU A 363 -3.31 1.82 -27.14
CA LEU A 363 -4.74 2.02 -26.85
C LEU A 363 -5.27 3.32 -27.47
N ALA A 364 -4.50 4.41 -27.44
CA ALA A 364 -4.88 5.68 -28.03
C ALA A 364 -4.96 5.65 -29.57
N SER A 365 -4.28 4.70 -30.22
CA SER A 365 -4.30 4.55 -31.67
C SER A 365 -5.52 3.80 -32.22
N LEU A 366 -6.23 3.05 -31.38
CA LEU A 366 -7.34 2.20 -31.81
C LEU A 366 -8.54 3.02 -32.30
N ARG A 367 -9.05 2.69 -33.50
CA ARG A 367 -10.19 3.34 -34.13
C ARG A 367 -11.20 2.31 -34.61
N HIS A 368 -12.45 2.74 -34.67
CA HIS A 368 -13.51 2.06 -35.43
C HIS A 368 -13.37 2.28 -36.91
N SER A 369 -14.09 1.51 -37.72
CA SER A 369 -14.12 1.65 -39.18
C SER A 369 -14.55 3.05 -39.66
N ASN A 370 -15.37 3.76 -38.86
CA ASN A 370 -15.80 5.13 -39.11
C ASN A 370 -14.78 6.21 -38.66
N GLY A 371 -13.60 5.80 -38.14
CA GLY A 371 -12.56 6.70 -37.64
C GLY A 371 -12.74 7.16 -36.18
N ALA A 372 -13.86 6.84 -35.53
CA ALA A 372 -14.10 7.20 -34.12
C ALA A 372 -13.11 6.48 -33.17
N PRO A 373 -12.72 7.11 -32.06
CA PRO A 373 -11.87 6.46 -31.08
C PRO A 373 -12.56 5.23 -30.46
N ARG A 374 -11.80 4.13 -30.31
CA ARG A 374 -12.28 2.88 -29.70
C ARG A 374 -12.07 2.84 -28.19
N VAL A 375 -11.18 3.66 -27.67
CA VAL A 375 -10.80 3.67 -26.25
C VAL A 375 -10.87 5.09 -25.70
N ARG A 376 -11.44 5.22 -24.51
CA ARG A 376 -11.35 6.41 -23.65
C ARG A 376 -10.36 6.13 -22.53
N LEU A 377 -9.23 6.83 -22.54
CA LEU A 377 -8.23 6.77 -21.47
C LEU A 377 -8.62 7.72 -20.33
N TYR A 378 -8.27 7.34 -19.09
CA TYR A 378 -8.44 8.14 -17.88
C TYR A 378 -7.09 8.47 -17.27
N GLY A 379 -6.93 9.71 -16.79
CA GLY A 379 -5.66 10.22 -16.28
C GLY A 379 -4.79 10.81 -17.40
N PRO A 380 -3.50 11.12 -17.10
CA PRO A 380 -2.60 11.73 -18.07
C PRO A 380 -2.49 10.93 -19.36
N PRO A 381 -2.47 11.58 -20.52
CA PRO A 381 -2.37 10.88 -21.82
C PRO A 381 -0.96 10.32 -22.08
N ASP A 382 0.02 10.78 -21.32
CA ASP A 382 1.42 10.40 -21.39
C ASP A 382 1.92 9.81 -20.06
N ASP A 383 3.20 9.51 -19.96
CA ASP A 383 3.85 8.96 -18.79
C ASP A 383 4.38 10.02 -17.80
N THR A 384 4.12 11.31 -18.04
CA THR A 384 4.57 12.41 -17.17
C THR A 384 3.85 12.33 -15.82
N ASP A 385 4.62 12.20 -14.73
CA ASP A 385 4.09 12.00 -13.37
C ASP A 385 3.01 10.93 -13.31
N ARG A 386 3.24 9.81 -13.97
CA ARG A 386 2.38 8.66 -14.01
C ARG A 386 3.18 7.39 -13.72
N GLY A 387 2.62 6.46 -12.96
CA GLY A 387 3.16 5.11 -12.79
C GLY A 387 2.53 4.11 -13.76
N GLY A 388 2.87 2.84 -13.60
CA GLY A 388 2.48 1.74 -14.49
C GLY A 388 0.99 1.34 -14.47
N THR A 389 0.08 2.25 -14.11
CA THR A 389 -1.36 1.99 -13.99
C THR A 389 -2.13 2.78 -15.05
N VAL A 390 -2.94 2.10 -15.87
CA VAL A 390 -3.74 2.69 -16.95
C VAL A 390 -5.19 2.27 -16.80
N ALA A 391 -6.07 3.24 -16.54
CA ALA A 391 -7.51 3.03 -16.54
C ALA A 391 -8.12 3.51 -17.86
N PHE A 392 -9.07 2.75 -18.38
CA PHE A 392 -9.74 3.06 -19.65
C PHE A 392 -11.14 2.43 -19.73
N ASN A 393 -11.94 2.87 -20.68
CA ASN A 393 -13.12 2.16 -21.14
C ASN A 393 -13.08 1.98 -22.67
N LEU A 394 -13.72 0.93 -23.15
CA LEU A 394 -14.01 0.79 -24.59
C LEU A 394 -15.23 1.63 -24.93
N LEU A 395 -15.22 2.14 -26.15
CA LEU A 395 -16.33 2.88 -26.75
C LEU A 395 -16.85 2.07 -27.93
N ASP A 396 -18.17 2.12 -28.16
CA ASP A 396 -18.77 1.69 -29.41
C ASP A 396 -18.52 2.72 -30.53
N ALA A 397 -18.91 2.41 -31.74
CA ALA A 397 -18.73 3.30 -32.90
C ALA A 397 -19.55 4.62 -32.81
N GLY A 398 -20.52 4.69 -31.91
CA GLY A 398 -21.32 5.88 -31.59
C GLY A 398 -20.73 6.69 -30.41
N GLY A 399 -19.66 6.20 -29.74
CA GLY A 399 -19.00 6.86 -28.64
C GLY A 399 -19.59 6.55 -27.25
N SER A 400 -20.53 5.59 -27.15
CA SER A 400 -21.06 5.10 -25.89
C SER A 400 -20.08 4.12 -25.25
N ILE A 401 -20.06 4.06 -23.91
CA ILE A 401 -19.15 3.18 -23.18
C ILE A 401 -19.70 1.75 -23.18
N GLU A 402 -18.87 0.81 -23.62
CA GLU A 402 -19.15 -0.63 -23.55
C GLU A 402 -19.16 -1.14 -22.09
N ASP A 403 -19.92 -2.21 -21.83
CA ASP A 403 -19.94 -2.84 -20.49
C ASP A 403 -18.55 -3.40 -20.15
N PHE A 404 -17.96 -2.86 -19.11
CA PHE A 404 -16.65 -3.30 -18.64
C PHE A 404 -16.60 -4.78 -18.22
N HIS A 405 -17.72 -5.40 -17.84
CA HIS A 405 -17.81 -6.83 -17.61
C HIS A 405 -17.69 -7.65 -18.90
N ALA A 406 -18.26 -7.15 -20.01
CA ALA A 406 -18.07 -7.79 -21.31
C ALA A 406 -16.60 -7.72 -21.75
N VAL A 407 -15.93 -6.59 -21.49
CA VAL A 407 -14.49 -6.44 -21.73
C VAL A 407 -13.67 -7.39 -20.86
N GLU A 408 -14.01 -7.52 -19.57
CA GLU A 408 -13.36 -8.46 -18.64
C GLU A 408 -13.49 -9.91 -19.14
N ASN A 409 -14.69 -10.34 -19.51
CA ASN A 409 -14.93 -11.68 -20.02
C ASN A 409 -14.16 -11.94 -21.33
N HIS A 410 -14.11 -10.97 -22.24
CA HIS A 410 -13.36 -11.06 -23.48
C HIS A 410 -11.85 -11.20 -23.23
N THR A 411 -11.27 -10.36 -22.38
CA THR A 411 -9.84 -10.43 -22.06
C THR A 411 -9.49 -11.71 -21.29
N ALA A 412 -10.36 -12.16 -20.38
CA ALA A 412 -10.20 -13.42 -19.68
C ALA A 412 -10.18 -14.64 -20.63
N ALA A 413 -11.02 -14.64 -21.67
CA ALA A 413 -11.00 -15.67 -22.72
C ALA A 413 -9.66 -15.73 -23.48
N HIS A 414 -8.92 -14.60 -23.52
CA HIS A 414 -7.57 -14.50 -24.10
C HIS A 414 -6.44 -14.71 -23.05
N ARG A 415 -6.77 -15.18 -21.85
CA ARG A 415 -5.84 -15.36 -20.70
C ARG A 415 -5.12 -14.05 -20.31
N ILE A 416 -5.82 -12.94 -20.36
CA ILE A 416 -5.32 -11.62 -19.96
C ILE A 416 -6.00 -11.21 -18.67
N SER A 417 -5.23 -11.13 -17.59
CA SER A 417 -5.70 -10.74 -16.26
C SER A 417 -5.66 -9.22 -16.11
N LEU A 418 -6.84 -8.61 -16.01
CA LEU A 418 -7.07 -7.19 -15.77
C LEU A 418 -7.90 -7.01 -14.49
N ARG A 419 -8.15 -5.76 -14.14
CA ARG A 419 -9.10 -5.39 -13.09
C ARG A 419 -10.21 -4.51 -13.66
N THR A 420 -11.44 -4.70 -13.18
CA THR A 420 -12.60 -3.89 -13.59
C THR A 420 -13.31 -3.27 -12.38
N GLY A 421 -14.12 -2.23 -12.61
CA GLY A 421 -14.91 -1.55 -11.59
C GLY A 421 -14.36 -0.19 -11.15
N CYS A 422 -14.59 0.20 -9.88
CA CYS A 422 -14.14 1.47 -9.31
C CYS A 422 -12.78 1.39 -8.58
N PHE A 423 -12.19 0.20 -8.48
CA PHE A 423 -10.88 -0.09 -7.85
C PHE A 423 -10.76 0.39 -6.39
N CYS A 424 -11.89 0.41 -5.65
CA CYS A 424 -11.96 0.98 -4.29
C CYS A 424 -11.47 2.44 -4.21
N ASN A 425 -11.61 3.20 -5.31
CA ASN A 425 -11.28 4.61 -5.42
C ASN A 425 -12.49 5.38 -5.97
N PRO A 426 -13.49 5.67 -5.10
CA PRO A 426 -14.75 6.25 -5.55
C PRO A 426 -14.57 7.63 -6.17
N GLY A 427 -13.76 8.51 -5.58
CA GLY A 427 -13.62 9.88 -6.07
C GLY A 427 -12.96 9.98 -7.45
N ALA A 428 -11.89 9.18 -7.71
CA ALA A 428 -11.33 9.11 -9.06
C ALA A 428 -12.33 8.50 -10.06
N SER A 429 -13.09 7.51 -9.62
CA SER A 429 -14.14 6.87 -10.39
C SER A 429 -15.30 7.81 -10.74
N GLU A 430 -15.72 8.64 -9.78
CA GLU A 430 -16.75 9.68 -9.95
C GLU A 430 -16.25 10.77 -10.91
N ALA A 431 -15.04 11.30 -10.68
CA ALA A 431 -14.43 12.34 -11.52
C ALA A 431 -14.24 11.88 -12.97
N ALA A 432 -13.74 10.65 -13.18
CA ALA A 432 -13.50 10.07 -14.51
C ALA A 432 -14.78 9.99 -15.37
N ARG A 433 -15.94 9.86 -14.74
CA ARG A 433 -17.23 9.62 -15.41
C ARG A 433 -18.21 10.77 -15.25
N GLY A 434 -17.79 11.85 -14.58
CA GLY A 434 -18.65 13.01 -14.33
C GLY A 434 -19.88 12.67 -13.51
N ILE A 435 -19.74 11.77 -12.50
CA ILE A 435 -20.80 11.44 -11.57
C ILE A 435 -20.91 12.59 -10.55
N THR A 436 -22.13 13.10 -10.38
CA THR A 436 -22.40 14.24 -9.51
C THR A 436 -22.80 13.82 -8.09
N ALA A 437 -22.67 14.75 -7.15
CA ALA A 437 -23.14 14.53 -5.78
C ALA A 437 -24.67 14.31 -5.71
N GLU A 438 -25.44 14.85 -6.66
CA GLU A 438 -26.88 14.66 -6.75
C GLU A 438 -27.22 13.23 -7.16
N GLU A 439 -26.57 12.72 -8.20
CA GLU A 439 -26.69 11.31 -8.64
C GLU A 439 -26.32 10.35 -7.51
N MET A 440 -25.25 10.65 -6.76
CA MET A 440 -24.87 9.83 -5.60
C MET A 440 -25.90 9.91 -4.46
N ARG A 441 -26.48 11.08 -4.21
CA ARG A 441 -27.59 11.19 -3.22
C ARG A 441 -28.80 10.37 -3.62
N ALA A 442 -29.16 10.36 -4.90
CA ALA A 442 -30.25 9.53 -5.42
C ALA A 442 -29.97 8.04 -5.23
N LEU A 443 -28.74 7.60 -5.53
CA LEU A 443 -28.32 6.23 -5.29
C LEU A 443 -28.41 5.84 -3.81
N PHE A 444 -27.91 6.69 -2.91
CA PHE A 444 -27.98 6.44 -1.47
C PHE A 444 -29.41 6.44 -0.92
N ALA A 445 -30.34 7.20 -1.53
CA ALA A 445 -31.74 7.13 -1.17
C ALA A 445 -32.30 5.73 -1.44
N VAL A 446 -32.04 5.17 -2.63
CA VAL A 446 -32.42 3.77 -2.95
C VAL A 446 -31.74 2.78 -2.00
N ALA A 447 -30.43 2.97 -1.73
CA ALA A 447 -29.65 2.07 -0.87
C ALA A 447 -30.12 2.00 0.58
N ARG A 448 -30.85 3.04 1.08
CA ARG A 448 -31.46 3.04 2.42
C ARG A 448 -32.68 2.14 2.50
N GLU A 449 -33.40 1.95 1.40
CA GLU A 449 -34.64 1.17 1.35
C GLU A 449 -34.37 -0.29 0.96
N ARG A 450 -33.46 -0.50 0.04
CA ARG A 450 -33.09 -1.81 -0.47
C ARG A 450 -31.73 -1.80 -1.19
N GLN A 451 -31.14 -2.94 -1.43
CA GLN A 451 -29.92 -3.03 -2.24
C GLN A 451 -30.21 -2.53 -3.68
N PRO A 452 -29.47 -1.54 -4.20
CA PRO A 452 -29.62 -1.07 -5.56
C PRO A 452 -29.35 -2.18 -6.58
N THR A 453 -30.16 -2.22 -7.64
CA THR A 453 -30.01 -3.18 -8.75
C THR A 453 -29.54 -2.46 -10.01
N ARG A 454 -29.13 -3.21 -11.06
CA ARG A 454 -28.78 -2.62 -12.36
C ARG A 454 -29.91 -1.75 -12.93
N ARG A 455 -31.20 -2.07 -12.67
CA ARG A 455 -32.37 -1.30 -13.14
C ARG A 455 -32.44 0.09 -12.51
N ASP A 456 -31.89 0.28 -11.32
CA ASP A 456 -31.87 1.57 -10.65
C ASP A 456 -30.79 2.49 -11.20
N LEU A 457 -29.71 1.91 -11.72
CA LEU A 457 -28.50 2.63 -12.12
C LEU A 457 -28.71 3.46 -13.40
N GLY A 458 -29.43 2.91 -14.39
CA GLY A 458 -29.72 3.59 -15.66
C GLY A 458 -30.42 4.94 -15.47
N PRO A 459 -31.59 5.00 -14.78
CA PRO A 459 -32.29 6.24 -14.51
C PRO A 459 -31.48 7.23 -13.67
N ILE A 460 -30.69 6.76 -12.68
CA ILE A 460 -29.91 7.63 -11.79
C ILE A 460 -28.72 8.25 -12.53
N PHE A 461 -27.99 7.46 -13.31
CA PHE A 461 -26.72 7.88 -13.92
C PHE A 461 -26.81 8.24 -15.41
N GLY A 462 -28.01 8.19 -15.99
CA GLY A 462 -28.22 8.61 -17.39
C GLY A 462 -27.36 7.83 -18.40
N GLY A 463 -27.13 6.54 -18.15
CA GLY A 463 -26.28 5.68 -19.01
C GLY A 463 -24.77 5.83 -18.79
N LYS A 464 -24.33 6.62 -17.78
CA LYS A 464 -22.91 6.66 -17.40
C LYS A 464 -22.45 5.29 -16.90
N ALA A 465 -21.32 4.80 -17.37
CA ALA A 465 -20.71 3.56 -16.87
C ALA A 465 -20.33 3.68 -15.39
N LEU A 466 -20.49 2.61 -14.63
CA LEU A 466 -20.18 2.62 -13.19
C LEU A 466 -18.78 2.09 -12.86
N GLY A 467 -18.05 1.60 -13.85
CA GLY A 467 -16.71 1.07 -13.70
C GLY A 467 -15.84 1.40 -14.90
N ALA A 468 -14.57 1.11 -14.76
CA ALA A 468 -13.58 1.17 -15.80
C ALA A 468 -12.81 -0.15 -15.86
N VAL A 469 -12.02 -0.34 -16.89
CA VAL A 469 -11.01 -1.38 -17.02
C VAL A 469 -9.67 -0.79 -16.60
N ARG A 470 -8.85 -1.55 -15.87
CA ARG A 470 -7.51 -1.13 -15.44
C ARG A 470 -6.49 -2.18 -15.81
N ALA A 471 -5.52 -1.80 -16.63
CA ALA A 471 -4.28 -2.53 -16.82
C ALA A 471 -3.18 -1.92 -15.94
N SER A 472 -2.34 -2.73 -15.35
CA SER A 472 -1.18 -2.26 -14.59
C SER A 472 0.02 -3.18 -14.77
N LEU A 473 1.17 -2.55 -14.93
CA LEU A 473 2.43 -3.13 -15.36
C LEU A 473 3.39 -3.27 -14.17
N GLY A 474 4.24 -4.28 -14.22
CA GLY A 474 5.24 -4.53 -13.19
C GLY A 474 6.49 -5.18 -13.76
N MET A 475 7.40 -5.61 -12.88
CA MET A 475 8.73 -6.07 -13.28
C MET A 475 8.74 -7.33 -14.18
N ALA A 476 7.71 -8.17 -14.09
CA ALA A 476 7.62 -9.37 -14.93
C ALA A 476 6.80 -9.16 -16.21
N SER A 477 6.19 -7.97 -16.43
CA SER A 477 5.53 -7.63 -17.70
C SER A 477 6.56 -7.44 -18.81
N ASN A 478 6.17 -7.71 -20.06
CA ASN A 478 7.00 -7.46 -21.22
C ASN A 478 6.20 -6.81 -22.36
N ALA A 479 6.86 -6.49 -23.48
CA ALA A 479 6.22 -5.85 -24.63
C ALA A 479 5.15 -6.77 -25.26
N ALA A 480 5.38 -8.08 -25.31
CA ALA A 480 4.41 -9.02 -25.85
C ALA A 480 3.11 -9.10 -25.05
N ASP A 481 3.18 -8.97 -23.71
CA ASP A 481 2.00 -8.88 -22.84
C ASP A 481 1.15 -7.65 -23.18
N VAL A 482 1.82 -6.50 -23.42
CA VAL A 482 1.16 -5.25 -23.79
C VAL A 482 0.52 -5.37 -25.19
N ASP A 483 1.25 -5.93 -26.15
CA ASP A 483 0.75 -6.12 -27.52
C ASP A 483 -0.46 -7.04 -27.57
N ARG A 484 -0.42 -8.17 -26.84
CA ARG A 484 -1.56 -9.08 -26.71
C ARG A 484 -2.79 -8.39 -26.13
N LEU A 485 -2.62 -7.50 -25.15
CA LEU A 485 -3.76 -6.70 -24.65
C LEU A 485 -4.30 -5.78 -25.75
N ILE A 486 -3.44 -5.03 -26.44
CA ILE A 486 -3.86 -4.11 -27.51
C ILE A 486 -4.60 -4.88 -28.62
N GLU A 487 -4.09 -6.03 -29.03
CA GLU A 487 -4.71 -6.91 -30.01
C GLU A 487 -6.08 -7.44 -29.54
N ALA A 488 -6.18 -7.88 -28.28
CA ALA A 488 -7.45 -8.32 -27.71
C ALA A 488 -8.49 -7.18 -27.67
N ILE A 489 -8.09 -5.98 -27.28
CA ILE A 489 -8.97 -4.80 -27.31
C ILE A 489 -9.37 -4.42 -28.74
N ALA A 490 -8.45 -4.51 -29.70
CA ALA A 490 -8.76 -4.28 -31.11
C ALA A 490 -9.75 -5.30 -31.69
N ALA A 491 -9.69 -6.54 -31.21
CA ALA A 491 -10.56 -7.63 -31.61
C ALA A 491 -11.89 -7.71 -30.86
N PHE A 492 -12.14 -6.82 -29.88
CA PHE A 492 -13.41 -6.81 -29.13
C PHE A 492 -14.58 -6.58 -30.10
N PRO A 493 -15.65 -7.40 -30.04
CA PRO A 493 -16.76 -7.32 -30.98
C PRO A 493 -17.45 -5.94 -30.99
N GLU A 494 -17.74 -5.39 -32.18
CA GLU A 494 -18.56 -4.18 -32.31
C GLU A 494 -20.02 -4.53 -31.97
N GLY A 495 -20.63 -3.79 -31.04
CA GLY A 495 -22.04 -3.98 -30.70
C GLY A 495 -22.31 -5.20 -29.79
N ALA A 496 -21.35 -5.62 -28.98
CA ALA A 496 -21.61 -6.57 -27.90
C ALA A 496 -22.53 -5.91 -26.87
N ALA A 497 -23.81 -5.73 -27.27
CA ALA A 497 -24.83 -5.20 -26.36
C ALA A 497 -25.06 -6.15 -25.22
N SER A 498 -25.15 -5.60 -24.01
CA SER A 498 -25.50 -6.14 -22.71
C SER A 498 -26.81 -6.94 -22.69
#